data_a3aa604a879213a169c41beeea4ac8c2
#
_entry.id   a3aa604a879213a169c41beeea4ac8c2
#
_cell.length_a   1.000
_cell.length_b   1.000
_cell.length_c   1.000
_cell.angle_alpha   90.00
_cell.angle_beta   90.00
_cell.angle_gamma   90.00
#
_symmetry.space_group_name_H-M   'P 1'
#
loop_
_entity.id
_entity.type
_entity.pdbx_description
1 polymer ?
#
loop_
_entity_poly.entity_id
_entity_poly.type
_entity_poly.pdbx_seq_one_letter_code
_entity_poly.pdbx_strand_id
1 'polypeptide(L)'
;LSAKEFDEIIKRIDDSECTIIDVGSSNIEQFLVQMNEYQGSHDLIDYFIVPVVREAKQQIDSIQTITTLMAMGVEQDRFKVIFNLAEKDTPINKQYSVFLADDVCKEIVGENPVVVYHNNIFNILNKSGLQYDDVYNDNRDFRSLIRSASSKEERQDLSNLRAVKMLMNGFNSDLDVAFKNLNLV
;
A
#
# COMPACT_ATOMS: atom_id res chain seq x y z
N LEU A 1 -7.89 9.91 -17.17
CA LEU A 1 -7.75 11.16 -16.40
C LEU A 1 -7.74 12.34 -17.38
N SER A 2 -8.65 13.27 -17.26
CA SER A 2 -8.69 14.50 -18.06
C SER A 2 -7.89 15.62 -17.41
N ALA A 3 -7.52 16.67 -18.18
CA ALA A 3 -6.87 17.87 -17.64
C ALA A 3 -7.67 18.52 -16.50
N LYS A 4 -9.02 18.54 -16.61
CA LYS A 4 -9.89 19.08 -15.56
C LYS A 4 -9.80 18.28 -14.26
N GLU A 5 -9.70 16.96 -14.32
CA GLU A 5 -9.54 16.11 -13.13
C GLU A 5 -8.16 16.30 -12.51
N PHE A 6 -7.14 16.54 -13.34
CA PHE A 6 -5.79 16.84 -12.85
C PHE A 6 -5.74 18.21 -12.15
N ASP A 7 -6.38 19.25 -12.68
CA ASP A 7 -6.57 20.54 -12.01
C ASP A 7 -7.22 20.39 -10.63
N GLU A 8 -8.21 19.53 -10.49
CA GLU A 8 -8.87 19.29 -9.20
C GLU A 8 -7.92 18.58 -8.19
N ILE A 9 -7.01 17.72 -8.68
CA ILE A 9 -5.97 17.13 -7.83
C ILE A 9 -5.05 18.20 -7.29
N ILE A 10 -4.53 19.10 -8.16
CA ILE A 10 -3.66 20.21 -7.76
C ILE A 10 -4.32 21.07 -6.69
N LYS A 11 -5.57 21.48 -6.90
CA LYS A 11 -6.32 22.28 -5.91
C LYS A 11 -6.45 21.59 -4.56
N ARG A 12 -6.68 20.27 -4.56
CA ARG A 12 -6.79 19.49 -3.31
C ARG A 12 -5.46 19.39 -2.58
N ILE A 13 -4.34 19.35 -3.30
CA ILE A 13 -3.00 19.44 -2.69
C ILE A 13 -2.85 20.79 -1.98
N ASP A 14 -3.18 21.88 -2.66
CA ASP A 14 -3.06 23.24 -2.13
C ASP A 14 -3.95 23.52 -0.91
N ASP A 15 -5.12 22.87 -0.87
CA ASP A 15 -6.12 23.04 0.20
C ASP A 15 -5.88 22.14 1.42
N SER A 16 -4.86 21.27 1.41
CA SER A 16 -4.68 20.22 2.41
C SER A 16 -3.29 20.26 3.06
N GLU A 17 -3.21 20.01 4.37
CA GLU A 17 -1.92 19.85 5.07
C GLU A 17 -1.19 18.56 4.66
N CYS A 18 -1.94 17.52 4.29
CA CYS A 18 -1.43 16.24 3.82
C CYS A 18 -2.40 15.63 2.80
N THR A 19 -1.89 15.26 1.64
CA THR A 19 -2.68 14.65 0.57
C THR A 19 -2.07 13.31 0.17
N ILE A 20 -2.91 12.28 0.07
CA ILE A 20 -2.54 10.98 -0.51
C ILE A 20 -3.26 10.83 -1.84
N ILE A 21 -2.49 10.65 -2.91
CA ILE A 21 -3.02 10.43 -4.26
C ILE A 21 -2.86 8.95 -4.59
N ASP A 22 -3.96 8.21 -4.62
CA ASP A 22 -3.97 6.81 -5.05
C ASP A 22 -4.24 6.74 -6.56
N VAL A 23 -3.22 6.32 -7.33
CA VAL A 23 -3.30 6.20 -8.78
C VAL A 23 -3.41 4.72 -9.15
N GLY A 24 -4.63 4.29 -9.49
CA GLY A 24 -4.85 2.92 -9.95
C GLY A 24 -4.05 2.59 -11.21
N SER A 25 -3.61 1.34 -11.35
CA SER A 25 -2.76 0.87 -12.46
C SER A 25 -3.34 1.15 -13.86
N SER A 26 -4.67 1.17 -14.01
CA SER A 26 -5.33 1.54 -15.26
C SER A 26 -5.24 3.02 -15.62
N ASN A 27 -4.88 3.88 -14.68
CA ASN A 27 -4.85 5.34 -14.84
C ASN A 27 -3.44 5.92 -14.84
N ILE A 28 -2.42 5.12 -14.54
CA ILE A 28 -1.05 5.60 -14.36
C ILE A 28 -0.50 6.26 -15.63
N GLU A 29 -0.73 5.69 -16.79
CA GLU A 29 -0.27 6.25 -18.07
C GLU A 29 -0.88 7.65 -18.30
N GLN A 30 -2.19 7.80 -18.10
CA GLN A 30 -2.87 9.07 -18.24
C GLN A 30 -2.44 10.10 -17.19
N PHE A 31 -2.20 9.64 -15.97
CA PHE A 31 -1.68 10.50 -14.90
C PHE A 31 -0.29 11.06 -15.25
N LEU A 32 0.61 10.21 -15.75
CA LEU A 32 1.95 10.62 -16.19
C LEU A 32 1.91 11.58 -17.39
N VAL A 33 0.98 11.36 -18.34
CA VAL A 33 0.76 12.30 -19.47
C VAL A 33 0.35 13.67 -18.94
N GLN A 34 -0.63 13.74 -18.05
CA GLN A 34 -1.06 15.02 -17.47
C GLN A 34 0.06 15.68 -16.66
N MET A 35 0.79 14.92 -15.85
CA MET A 35 1.92 15.45 -15.08
C MET A 35 3.00 16.03 -16.01
N ASN A 36 3.25 15.43 -17.16
CA ASN A 36 4.20 15.96 -18.15
C ASN A 36 3.69 17.21 -18.86
N GLU A 37 2.36 17.31 -19.13
CA GLU A 37 1.74 18.51 -19.69
C GLU A 37 1.78 19.70 -18.71
N TYR A 38 1.58 19.42 -17.41
CA TYR A 38 1.66 20.40 -16.32
C TYR A 38 3.09 20.41 -15.75
N GLN A 39 4.03 20.98 -16.53
CA GLN A 39 5.45 21.03 -16.16
C GLN A 39 5.66 21.60 -14.76
N GLY A 40 6.43 20.90 -13.94
CA GLY A 40 6.69 21.26 -12.55
C GLY A 40 5.63 20.73 -11.56
N SER A 41 4.54 20.10 -12.02
CA SER A 41 3.53 19.54 -11.11
C SER A 41 4.06 18.40 -10.22
N HIS A 42 5.12 17.72 -10.64
CA HIS A 42 5.81 16.72 -9.84
C HIS A 42 6.45 17.30 -8.57
N ASP A 43 6.76 18.60 -8.56
CA ASP A 43 7.34 19.28 -7.38
C ASP A 43 6.33 19.43 -6.23
N LEU A 44 5.02 19.34 -6.54
CA LEU A 44 3.96 19.37 -5.55
C LEU A 44 3.83 18.05 -4.75
N ILE A 45 4.54 16.99 -5.15
CA ILE A 45 4.44 15.65 -4.55
C ILE A 45 5.74 15.36 -3.81
N ASP A 46 5.72 15.28 -2.50
CA ASP A 46 6.93 15.02 -1.69
C ASP A 46 7.51 13.64 -1.95
N TYR A 47 6.66 12.60 -2.02
CA TYR A 47 7.08 11.21 -2.19
C TYR A 47 6.26 10.46 -3.21
N PHE A 48 6.92 9.65 -4.02
CA PHE A 48 6.33 8.69 -4.94
C PHE A 48 6.47 7.28 -4.36
N ILE A 49 5.38 6.76 -3.79
CA ILE A 49 5.37 5.41 -3.21
C ILE A 49 5.03 4.41 -4.32
N VAL A 50 5.95 3.50 -4.61
CA VAL A 50 5.83 2.49 -5.67
C VAL A 50 5.66 1.11 -5.07
N PRO A 51 4.44 0.56 -5.04
CA PRO A 51 4.23 -0.82 -4.64
C PRO A 51 4.67 -1.76 -5.77
N VAL A 52 5.59 -2.66 -5.46
CA VAL A 52 6.11 -3.68 -6.38
C VAL A 52 5.61 -5.04 -5.95
N VAL A 53 5.01 -5.79 -6.86
CA VAL A 53 4.53 -7.16 -6.61
C VAL A 53 5.42 -8.20 -7.29
N ARG A 54 5.21 -9.49 -6.97
CA ARG A 54 6.11 -10.58 -7.38
C ARG A 54 6.12 -10.90 -8.87
N GLU A 55 5.04 -10.61 -9.58
CA GLU A 55 4.87 -10.93 -11.00
C GLU A 55 5.87 -10.14 -11.85
N ALA A 56 6.70 -10.84 -12.61
CA ALA A 56 7.82 -10.26 -13.37
C ALA A 56 7.39 -9.10 -14.29
N LYS A 57 6.23 -9.24 -14.96
CA LYS A 57 5.69 -8.17 -15.80
C LYS A 57 5.43 -6.89 -15.00
N GLN A 58 4.79 -7.02 -13.83
CA GLN A 58 4.46 -5.87 -12.98
C GLN A 58 5.71 -5.23 -12.37
N GLN A 59 6.76 -6.03 -12.11
CA GLN A 59 8.07 -5.48 -11.73
C GLN A 59 8.65 -4.59 -12.84
N ILE A 60 8.56 -5.02 -14.11
CA ILE A 60 8.99 -4.22 -15.26
C ILE A 60 8.15 -2.94 -15.38
N ASP A 61 6.83 -3.03 -15.23
CA ASP A 61 5.93 -1.86 -15.28
C ASP A 61 6.29 -0.85 -14.16
N SER A 62 6.66 -1.33 -12.96
CA SER A 62 7.13 -0.47 -11.86
C SER A 62 8.47 0.21 -12.17
N ILE A 63 9.44 -0.50 -12.78
CA ILE A 63 10.70 0.08 -13.24
C ILE A 63 10.44 1.18 -14.28
N GLN A 64 9.56 0.93 -15.25
CA GLN A 64 9.21 1.92 -16.27
C GLN A 64 8.56 3.17 -15.67
N THR A 65 7.70 3.01 -14.66
CA THR A 65 7.08 4.13 -13.95
C THR A 65 8.13 5.00 -13.27
N ILE A 66 9.07 4.40 -12.53
CA ILE A 66 10.17 5.13 -11.89
C ILE A 66 11.02 5.86 -12.94
N THR A 67 11.43 5.16 -14.01
CA THR A 67 12.24 5.73 -15.09
C THR A 67 11.54 6.93 -15.75
N THR A 68 10.23 6.82 -15.99
CA THR A 68 9.44 7.90 -16.59
C THR A 68 9.37 9.12 -15.66
N LEU A 69 9.11 8.92 -14.38
CA LEU A 69 9.07 10.00 -13.40
C LEU A 69 10.44 10.68 -13.24
N MET A 70 11.54 9.91 -13.22
CA MET A 70 12.89 10.46 -13.19
C MET A 70 13.20 11.30 -14.47
N ALA A 71 12.73 10.85 -15.63
CA ALA A 71 12.86 11.62 -16.87
C ALA A 71 12.07 12.93 -16.86
N MET A 72 11.02 13.04 -16.04
CA MET A 72 10.27 14.27 -15.79
C MET A 72 10.93 15.21 -14.77
N GLY A 73 11.99 14.75 -14.10
CA GLY A 73 12.76 15.55 -13.11
C GLY A 73 12.56 15.12 -11.65
N VAL A 74 11.83 14.05 -11.37
CA VAL A 74 11.69 13.55 -9.99
C VAL A 74 13.03 13.01 -9.50
N GLU A 75 13.50 13.53 -8.38
CA GLU A 75 14.76 13.11 -7.75
C GLU A 75 14.66 11.72 -7.12
N GLN A 76 15.76 10.97 -7.12
CA GLN A 76 15.80 9.56 -6.72
C GLN A 76 15.38 9.34 -5.26
N ASP A 77 15.70 10.22 -4.34
CA ASP A 77 15.41 10.14 -2.91
C ASP A 77 13.91 10.31 -2.57
N ARG A 78 13.13 10.86 -3.52
CA ARG A 78 11.67 11.00 -3.42
C ARG A 78 10.92 9.69 -3.71
N PHE A 79 11.59 8.67 -4.25
CA PHE A 79 10.97 7.37 -4.44
C PHE A 79 11.04 6.53 -3.17
N LYS A 80 9.92 5.90 -2.84
CA LYS A 80 9.79 4.93 -1.75
C LYS A 80 9.21 3.65 -2.32
N VAL A 81 9.95 2.55 -2.24
CA VAL A 81 9.54 1.26 -2.78
C VAL A 81 8.98 0.38 -1.67
N ILE A 82 7.83 -0.24 -1.92
CA ILE A 82 7.23 -1.24 -1.04
C ILE A 82 7.15 -2.56 -1.79
N PHE A 83 7.85 -3.59 -1.34
CA PHE A 83 7.64 -4.95 -1.81
C PHE A 83 6.34 -5.50 -1.22
N ASN A 84 5.30 -5.47 -2.05
CA ASN A 84 3.94 -5.81 -1.66
C ASN A 84 3.60 -7.27 -1.99
N LEU A 85 2.74 -7.90 -1.18
CA LEU A 85 2.32 -9.29 -1.30
C LEU A 85 3.49 -10.29 -1.23
N ALA A 86 4.54 -9.98 -0.47
CA ALA A 86 5.68 -10.87 -0.30
C ALA A 86 5.31 -12.14 0.48
N GLU A 87 5.93 -13.27 0.12
CA GLU A 87 5.81 -14.52 0.87
C GLU A 87 6.90 -14.59 1.95
N LYS A 88 6.50 -15.03 3.16
CA LYS A 88 7.43 -15.10 4.31
C LYS A 88 8.52 -16.18 4.14
N ASP A 89 8.20 -17.25 3.40
CA ASP A 89 9.07 -18.41 3.26
C ASP A 89 10.05 -18.33 2.08
N THR A 90 10.02 -17.21 1.33
CA THR A 90 10.88 -17.01 0.16
C THR A 90 11.71 -15.74 0.34
N PRO A 91 13.02 -15.77 0.10
CA PRO A 91 13.86 -14.57 0.17
C PRO A 91 13.39 -13.44 -0.74
N ILE A 92 13.37 -12.21 -0.27
CA ILE A 92 12.89 -11.01 -0.99
C ILE A 92 13.64 -10.83 -2.32
N ASN A 93 14.95 -11.01 -2.34
CA ASN A 93 15.77 -10.88 -3.55
C ASN A 93 15.44 -11.92 -4.64
N LYS A 94 14.80 -13.04 -4.30
CA LYS A 94 14.29 -14.00 -5.29
C LYS A 94 12.92 -13.61 -5.81
N GLN A 95 12.05 -13.11 -4.93
CA GLN A 95 10.69 -12.74 -5.29
C GLN A 95 10.67 -11.50 -6.22
N TYR A 96 11.58 -10.56 -5.98
CA TYR A 96 11.66 -9.28 -6.70
C TYR A 96 12.96 -9.16 -7.52
N SER A 97 13.45 -10.29 -8.04
CA SER A 97 14.73 -10.36 -8.73
C SER A 97 14.80 -9.52 -10.00
N VAL A 98 13.68 -9.34 -10.72
CA VAL A 98 13.62 -8.51 -11.93
C VAL A 98 13.77 -7.03 -11.56
N PHE A 99 13.08 -6.58 -10.53
CA PHE A 99 13.16 -5.20 -10.04
C PHE A 99 14.55 -4.87 -9.46
N LEU A 100 15.11 -5.80 -8.69
CA LEU A 100 16.43 -5.65 -8.07
C LEU A 100 17.61 -5.88 -9.02
N ALA A 101 17.38 -6.30 -10.27
CA ALA A 101 18.38 -6.37 -11.32
C ALA A 101 18.65 -5.01 -11.98
N ASP A 102 17.74 -4.04 -11.83
CA ASP A 102 17.95 -2.66 -12.25
C ASP A 102 18.74 -1.91 -11.17
N ASP A 103 19.88 -1.33 -11.55
CA ASP A 103 20.81 -0.71 -10.61
C ASP A 103 20.20 0.50 -9.89
N VAL A 104 19.40 1.32 -10.58
CA VAL A 104 18.74 2.51 -10.00
C VAL A 104 17.67 2.08 -9.00
N CYS A 105 16.81 1.14 -9.39
CA CYS A 105 15.78 0.61 -8.51
C CYS A 105 16.36 -0.06 -7.26
N LYS A 106 17.45 -0.79 -7.41
CA LYS A 106 18.18 -1.40 -6.30
C LYS A 106 18.76 -0.36 -5.35
N GLU A 107 19.27 0.75 -5.86
CA GLU A 107 19.78 1.86 -5.06
C GLU A 107 18.66 2.56 -4.29
N ILE A 108 17.49 2.79 -4.93
CA ILE A 108 16.29 3.34 -4.28
C ILE A 108 15.83 2.46 -3.10
N VAL A 109 15.82 1.14 -3.27
CA VAL A 109 15.45 0.18 -2.21
C VAL A 109 16.44 0.23 -1.02
N GLY A 110 17.72 0.39 -1.30
CA GLY A 110 18.79 0.41 -0.29
C GLY A 110 18.94 -0.93 0.46
N GLU A 111 19.55 -0.86 1.65
CA GLU A 111 19.87 -2.04 2.44
C GLU A 111 18.66 -2.60 3.24
N ASN A 112 17.66 -1.75 3.53
CA ASN A 112 16.53 -2.08 4.38
C ASN A 112 15.21 -1.99 3.59
N PRO A 113 14.87 -3.01 2.79
CA PRO A 113 13.66 -2.99 1.97
C PRO A 113 12.39 -2.92 2.84
N VAL A 114 11.45 -2.08 2.43
CA VAL A 114 10.12 -2.04 3.03
C VAL A 114 9.28 -3.17 2.44
N VAL A 115 8.73 -4.03 3.30
CA VAL A 115 8.03 -5.25 2.88
C VAL A 115 6.66 -5.33 3.53
N VAL A 116 5.63 -5.56 2.72
CA VAL A 116 4.28 -5.92 3.15
C VAL A 116 4.00 -7.35 2.72
N TYR A 117 3.85 -8.23 3.70
CA TYR A 117 3.62 -9.65 3.44
C TYR A 117 2.17 -9.93 3.02
N HIS A 118 2.00 -10.95 2.18
CA HIS A 118 0.69 -11.45 1.82
C HIS A 118 -0.12 -11.82 3.08
N ASN A 119 -1.34 -11.30 3.16
CA ASN A 119 -2.26 -11.59 4.25
C ASN A 119 -3.68 -11.84 3.70
N ASN A 120 -4.38 -12.78 4.29
CA ASN A 120 -5.72 -13.17 3.83
C ASN A 120 -6.84 -12.32 4.45
N ILE A 121 -6.51 -11.29 5.24
CA ILE A 121 -7.51 -10.50 5.98
C ILE A 121 -8.60 -9.92 5.07
N PHE A 122 -8.23 -9.32 3.95
CA PHE A 122 -9.19 -8.69 3.02
C PHE A 122 -10.15 -9.72 2.40
N ASN A 123 -9.67 -10.92 2.07
CA ASN A 123 -10.54 -12.01 1.59
C ASN A 123 -11.51 -12.48 2.67
N ILE A 124 -11.06 -12.53 3.92
CA ILE A 124 -11.90 -12.92 5.06
C ILE A 124 -12.98 -11.85 5.28
N LEU A 125 -12.61 -10.57 5.31
CA LEU A 125 -13.54 -9.46 5.46
C LEU A 125 -14.61 -9.48 4.36
N ASN A 126 -14.21 -9.58 3.10
CA ASN A 126 -15.13 -9.64 1.96
C ASN A 126 -16.11 -10.83 2.05
N LYS A 127 -15.62 -12.04 2.38
CA LYS A 127 -16.46 -13.22 2.52
C LYS A 127 -17.44 -13.14 3.70
N SER A 128 -17.06 -12.45 4.75
CA SER A 128 -17.87 -12.28 5.96
C SER A 128 -18.78 -11.05 5.91
N GLY A 129 -18.67 -10.20 4.87
CA GLY A 129 -19.40 -8.94 4.78
C GLY A 129 -19.01 -7.90 5.83
N LEU A 130 -17.82 -8.08 6.44
CA LEU A 130 -17.31 -7.17 7.47
C LEU A 130 -16.54 -6.02 6.83
N GLN A 131 -16.74 -4.81 7.37
CA GLN A 131 -15.94 -3.65 6.98
C GLN A 131 -14.64 -3.60 7.80
N TYR A 132 -13.56 -3.13 7.16
CA TYR A 132 -12.25 -3.01 7.81
C TYR A 132 -12.32 -2.16 9.07
N ASP A 133 -12.92 -0.96 8.97
CA ASP A 133 -12.99 0.01 10.07
C ASP A 133 -13.83 -0.50 11.24
N ASP A 134 -14.91 -1.23 10.97
CA ASP A 134 -15.76 -1.81 12.01
C ASP A 134 -14.97 -2.83 12.85
N VAL A 135 -14.19 -3.69 12.19
CA VAL A 135 -13.37 -4.67 12.89
C VAL A 135 -12.16 -4.01 13.55
N TYR A 136 -11.51 -3.04 12.89
CA TYR A 136 -10.35 -2.33 13.44
C TYR A 136 -10.68 -1.56 14.70
N ASN A 137 -11.83 -0.89 14.74
CA ASN A 137 -12.29 -0.10 15.89
C ASN A 137 -13.05 -0.90 16.94
N ASP A 138 -13.27 -2.21 16.72
CA ASP A 138 -13.98 -3.05 17.69
C ASP A 138 -13.08 -3.35 18.91
N ASN A 139 -13.34 -2.67 20.00
CA ASN A 139 -12.62 -2.80 21.27
C ASN A 139 -13.40 -3.58 22.34
N ARG A 140 -14.43 -4.35 21.94
CA ARG A 140 -15.23 -5.16 22.88
C ARG A 140 -14.38 -6.24 23.55
N ASP A 141 -14.71 -6.55 24.82
CA ASP A 141 -14.14 -7.70 25.50
C ASP A 141 -14.77 -9.01 25.01
N PHE A 142 -14.24 -9.52 23.90
CA PHE A 142 -14.69 -10.78 23.32
C PHE A 142 -14.65 -11.95 24.29
N ARG A 143 -13.71 -11.96 25.26
CA ARG A 143 -13.61 -13.05 26.22
C ARG A 143 -14.84 -13.08 27.13
N SER A 144 -15.25 -11.94 27.63
CA SER A 144 -16.46 -11.82 28.46
C SER A 144 -17.72 -12.09 27.65
N LEU A 145 -17.85 -11.55 26.43
CA LEU A 145 -19.00 -11.77 25.55
C LEU A 145 -19.17 -13.26 25.21
N ILE A 146 -18.11 -13.98 24.84
CA ILE A 146 -18.15 -15.40 24.52
C ILE A 146 -18.59 -16.23 25.75
N ARG A 147 -18.19 -15.84 26.97
CA ARG A 147 -18.58 -16.51 28.19
C ARG A 147 -20.04 -16.30 28.57
N SER A 148 -20.58 -15.13 28.28
CA SER A 148 -21.97 -14.74 28.57
C SER A 148 -22.94 -15.06 27.44
N ALA A 149 -22.47 -15.59 26.29
CA ALA A 149 -23.30 -15.89 25.14
C ALA A 149 -24.41 -16.87 25.48
N SER A 150 -25.65 -16.53 25.10
CA SER A 150 -26.88 -17.24 25.44
C SER A 150 -27.10 -18.48 24.57
N SER A 151 -26.49 -18.55 23.37
CA SER A 151 -26.59 -19.67 22.44
C SER A 151 -25.24 -20.16 21.96
N LYS A 152 -25.22 -21.37 21.38
CA LYS A 152 -24.02 -21.91 20.74
C LYS A 152 -23.65 -21.13 19.48
N GLU A 153 -24.64 -20.67 18.72
CA GLU A 153 -24.46 -19.87 17.51
C GLU A 153 -23.82 -18.52 17.84
N GLU A 154 -24.41 -17.79 18.79
CA GLU A 154 -23.85 -16.50 19.26
C GLU A 154 -22.39 -16.64 19.73
N ARG A 155 -22.10 -17.71 20.45
CA ARG A 155 -20.71 -18.01 20.90
C ARG A 155 -19.76 -18.24 19.73
N GLN A 156 -20.24 -18.96 18.69
CA GLN A 156 -19.46 -19.24 17.49
C GLN A 156 -19.16 -17.96 16.72
N ASP A 157 -20.17 -17.10 16.52
CA ASP A 157 -20.04 -15.83 15.79
C ASP A 157 -19.08 -14.88 16.50
N LEU A 158 -19.19 -14.73 17.82
CA LEU A 158 -18.27 -13.94 18.62
C LEU A 158 -16.84 -14.49 18.57
N SER A 159 -16.68 -15.82 18.55
CA SER A 159 -15.38 -16.47 18.44
C SER A 159 -14.75 -16.23 17.06
N ASN A 160 -15.54 -16.30 15.99
CA ASN A 160 -15.11 -16.00 14.63
C ASN A 160 -14.67 -14.54 14.49
N LEU A 161 -15.50 -13.61 14.98
CA LEU A 161 -15.17 -12.18 14.93
C LEU A 161 -13.90 -11.85 15.73
N ARG A 162 -13.72 -12.47 16.92
CA ARG A 162 -12.47 -12.36 17.66
C ARG A 162 -11.26 -12.84 16.87
N ALA A 163 -11.38 -13.96 16.15
CA ALA A 163 -10.29 -14.49 15.33
C ALA A 163 -9.92 -13.53 14.19
N VAL A 164 -10.92 -12.94 13.52
CA VAL A 164 -10.71 -11.91 12.50
C VAL A 164 -10.01 -10.68 13.07
N LYS A 165 -10.47 -10.19 14.25
CA LYS A 165 -9.85 -9.07 14.95
C LYS A 165 -8.37 -9.34 15.31
N MET A 166 -8.05 -10.54 15.78
CA MET A 166 -6.67 -10.92 16.09
C MET A 166 -5.79 -10.95 14.85
N LEU A 167 -6.30 -11.48 13.74
CA LEU A 167 -5.58 -11.49 12.47
C LEU A 167 -5.33 -10.06 11.96
N MET A 168 -6.34 -9.20 12.05
CA MET A 168 -6.25 -7.79 11.68
C MET A 168 -5.22 -7.04 12.53
N ASN A 169 -5.20 -7.25 13.83
CA ASN A 169 -4.21 -6.62 14.72
C ASN A 169 -2.78 -7.01 14.33
N GLY A 170 -2.54 -8.28 13.98
CA GLY A 170 -1.24 -8.73 13.49
C GLY A 170 -0.86 -8.06 12.17
N PHE A 171 -1.80 -7.98 11.23
CA PHE A 171 -1.59 -7.31 9.94
C PHE A 171 -1.29 -5.82 10.11
N ASN A 172 -2.03 -5.11 10.96
CA ASN A 172 -1.78 -3.69 11.23
C ASN A 172 -0.42 -3.46 11.89
N SER A 173 0.00 -4.35 12.79
CA SER A 173 1.35 -4.26 13.35
C SER A 173 2.45 -4.40 12.28
N ASP A 174 2.26 -5.29 11.29
CA ASP A 174 3.18 -5.42 10.16
C ASP A 174 3.16 -4.15 9.29
N LEU A 175 1.98 -3.54 9.06
CA LEU A 175 1.84 -2.27 8.33
C LEU A 175 2.50 -1.10 9.06
N ASP A 176 2.35 -1.01 10.38
CA ASP A 176 2.99 0.03 11.18
C ASP A 176 4.52 -0.01 11.07
N VAL A 177 5.10 -1.22 11.04
CA VAL A 177 6.54 -1.42 10.82
C VAL A 177 6.93 -0.98 9.41
N ALA A 178 6.15 -1.40 8.39
CA ALA A 178 6.40 -1.01 7.01
C ALA A 178 6.33 0.53 6.84
N PHE A 179 5.31 1.17 7.42
CA PHE A 179 5.13 2.62 7.35
C PHE A 179 6.31 3.37 7.99
N LYS A 180 6.76 2.94 9.18
CA LYS A 180 7.94 3.53 9.82
C LYS A 180 9.21 3.41 8.97
N ASN A 181 9.36 2.28 8.28
CA ASN A 181 10.53 2.03 7.44
C ASN A 181 10.51 2.82 6.11
N LEU A 182 9.35 3.36 5.70
CA LEU A 182 9.28 4.28 4.56
C LEU A 182 10.03 5.59 4.84
N ASN A 183 10.19 5.95 6.11
CA ASN A 183 10.89 7.18 6.53
C ASN A 183 10.37 8.41 5.76
N LEU A 184 9.06 8.61 5.81
CA LEU A 184 8.41 9.82 5.32
C LEU A 184 8.58 10.90 6.40
N VAL A 185 9.15 12.03 6.04
CA VAL A 185 9.45 13.13 6.98
C VAL A 185 8.24 14.00 7.17
#